data_a3982b665e1705d829e6d8d02d0e251c
#
_entry.id   a3982b665e1705d829e6d8d02d0e251c
#
_cell.length_a   1.000
_cell.length_b   1.000
_cell.length_c   1.000
_cell.angle_alpha   90.00
_cell.angle_beta   90.00
_cell.angle_gamma   90.00
#
_symmetry.space_group_name_H-M   'P 1'
#
loop_
_entity.id
_entity.type
_entity.pdbx_description
1 polymer ?
#
loop_
_entity_poly.entity_id
_entity_poly.type
_entity_poly.pdbx_seq_one_letter_code
_entity_poly.pdbx_strand_id
1 'polypeptide(L)'
;MNRGAAAEALAASYLAARGLTIVQRNYRCRGGEIDLIARDREVLVFVEVRLRRNREFGTAAESITAAKRRRLRLAARHYLARLGREPPCRFDAVLLDALETKNIEWLRGVEGI
;
A
#
# COMPACT_ATOMS: atom_id res chain seq x y z
N MET A 1 -12.63 13.89 -8.60
CA MET A 1 -11.73 12.91 -8.00
C MET A 1 -10.83 13.61 -6.99
N ASN A 2 -10.72 13.09 -5.78
CA ASN A 2 -9.85 13.69 -4.78
C ASN A 2 -8.38 13.26 -4.99
N ARG A 3 -7.45 13.91 -4.29
CA ARG A 3 -6.01 13.63 -4.47
C ARG A 3 -5.65 12.21 -4.03
N GLY A 4 -6.30 11.70 -2.98
CA GLY A 4 -6.05 10.34 -2.51
C GLY A 4 -6.44 9.30 -3.55
N ALA A 5 -7.59 9.44 -4.16
CA ALA A 5 -8.05 8.52 -5.20
C ALA A 5 -7.14 8.59 -6.44
N ALA A 6 -6.66 9.79 -6.80
CA ALA A 6 -5.74 9.95 -7.93
C ALA A 6 -4.39 9.29 -7.63
N ALA A 7 -3.88 9.45 -6.40
CA ALA A 7 -2.62 8.82 -5.99
C ALA A 7 -2.73 7.28 -6.02
N GLU A 8 -3.83 6.75 -5.53
CA GLU A 8 -4.07 5.30 -5.55
C GLU A 8 -4.15 4.76 -6.97
N ALA A 9 -4.80 5.48 -7.87
CA ALA A 9 -4.90 5.08 -9.27
C ALA A 9 -3.52 5.05 -9.94
N LEU A 10 -2.70 6.06 -9.69
CA LEU A 10 -1.33 6.11 -10.19
C LEU A 10 -0.48 4.96 -9.63
N ALA A 11 -0.59 4.71 -8.33
CA ALA A 11 0.14 3.62 -7.71
C ALA A 11 -0.28 2.27 -8.28
N ALA A 12 -1.57 2.06 -8.47
CA ALA A 12 -2.08 0.82 -9.04
C ALA A 12 -1.54 0.58 -10.45
N SER A 13 -1.56 1.62 -11.30
CA SER A 13 -1.02 1.53 -12.66
C SER A 13 0.48 1.27 -12.65
N TYR A 14 1.20 1.95 -11.76
CA TYR A 14 2.63 1.79 -11.62
C TYR A 14 3.00 0.34 -11.25
N LEU A 15 2.31 -0.23 -10.27
CA LEU A 15 2.56 -1.60 -9.83
C LEU A 15 2.16 -2.61 -10.90
N ALA A 16 1.03 -2.40 -11.56
CA ALA A 16 0.58 -3.29 -12.63
C ALA A 16 1.58 -3.32 -13.79
N ALA A 17 2.15 -2.17 -14.15
CA ALA A 17 3.17 -2.10 -15.19
C ALA A 17 4.44 -2.87 -14.82
N ARG A 18 4.65 -3.13 -13.55
CA ARG A 18 5.82 -3.87 -13.02
C ARG A 18 5.51 -5.29 -12.64
N GLY A 19 4.37 -5.80 -13.08
CA GLY A 19 4.06 -7.21 -12.99
C GLY A 19 3.15 -7.63 -11.84
N LEU A 20 2.72 -6.70 -10.99
CA LEU A 20 1.77 -7.04 -9.94
C LEU A 20 0.34 -7.06 -10.49
N THR A 21 -0.47 -7.96 -9.96
CA THR A 21 -1.90 -7.98 -10.27
C THR A 21 -2.63 -7.27 -9.15
N ILE A 22 -3.40 -6.22 -9.48
CA ILE A 22 -4.19 -5.53 -8.47
C ILE A 22 -5.44 -6.35 -8.20
N VAL A 23 -5.59 -6.78 -6.95
CA VAL A 23 -6.70 -7.64 -6.53
C VAL A 23 -7.88 -6.81 -6.05
N GLN A 24 -7.60 -5.78 -5.26
CA GLN A 24 -8.65 -4.96 -4.69
C GLN A 24 -8.11 -3.59 -4.32
N ARG A 25 -8.97 -2.59 -4.37
CA ARG A 25 -8.66 -1.23 -3.93
C ARG A 25 -9.52 -0.87 -2.74
N ASN A 26 -8.96 -0.05 -1.86
CA ASN A 26 -9.69 0.52 -0.72
C ASN A 26 -10.40 -0.53 0.13
N TYR A 27 -9.64 -1.50 0.60
CA TYR A 27 -10.17 -2.48 1.52
C TYR A 27 -10.31 -1.86 2.90
N ARG A 28 -11.51 -1.91 3.45
CA ARG A 28 -11.80 -1.31 4.75
C ARG A 28 -12.50 -2.30 5.67
N CYS A 29 -12.15 -2.22 6.94
CA CYS A 29 -12.83 -2.94 8.00
C CYS A 29 -12.87 -2.02 9.22
N ARG A 30 -13.51 -2.49 10.28
CA ARG A 30 -13.57 -1.69 11.50
C ARG A 30 -12.14 -1.52 12.05
N GLY A 31 -11.70 -0.27 12.11
CA GLY A 31 -10.39 0.08 12.67
C GLY A 31 -9.21 -0.08 11.73
N GLY A 32 -9.43 -0.46 10.48
CA GLY A 32 -8.34 -0.64 9.54
C GLY A 32 -8.69 -0.36 8.10
N GLU A 33 -7.65 -0.10 7.30
CA GLU A 33 -7.80 0.08 5.86
C GLU A 33 -6.50 -0.24 5.14
N ILE A 34 -6.63 -0.69 3.89
CA ILE A 34 -5.51 -0.94 3.00
C ILE A 34 -5.85 -0.26 1.67
N ASP A 35 -4.93 0.56 1.17
CA ASP A 35 -5.18 1.30 -0.06
C ASP A 35 -5.25 0.39 -1.27
N LEU A 36 -4.32 -0.56 -1.40
CA LEU A 36 -4.31 -1.54 -2.47
C LEU A 36 -3.94 -2.90 -1.93
N ILE A 37 -4.58 -3.93 -2.47
CA ILE A 37 -4.18 -5.32 -2.27
C ILE A 37 -3.79 -5.84 -3.63
N ALA A 38 -2.58 -6.38 -3.73
CA ALA A 38 -2.03 -6.86 -4.98
C ALA A 38 -1.46 -8.26 -4.81
N ARG A 39 -1.14 -8.88 -5.92
CA ARG A 39 -0.48 -10.18 -5.94
C ARG A 39 0.77 -10.08 -6.78
N ASP A 40 1.89 -10.55 -6.22
CA ASP A 40 3.16 -10.67 -6.89
C ASP A 40 3.47 -12.17 -6.93
N ARG A 41 3.09 -12.83 -8.04
CA ARG A 41 3.10 -14.29 -8.17
C ARG A 41 2.24 -14.90 -7.06
N GLU A 42 2.85 -15.63 -6.13
CA GLU A 42 2.12 -16.28 -5.02
C GLU A 42 2.03 -15.40 -3.79
N VAL A 43 2.76 -14.28 -3.77
CA VAL A 43 2.82 -13.41 -2.59
C VAL A 43 1.69 -12.40 -2.65
N LEU A 44 0.96 -12.32 -1.54
CA LEU A 44 -0.08 -11.31 -1.37
C LEU A 44 0.57 -10.05 -0.81
N VAL A 45 0.33 -8.92 -1.45
CA VAL A 45 1.00 -7.66 -1.13
C VAL A 45 -0.03 -6.64 -0.65
N PHE A 46 0.13 -6.17 0.57
CA PHE A 46 -0.71 -5.11 1.15
C PHE A 46 0.05 -3.79 0.98
N VAL A 47 -0.55 -2.84 0.30
CA VAL A 47 0.13 -1.63 -0.13
C VAL A 47 -0.47 -0.38 0.49
N GLU A 48 0.37 0.40 1.15
CA GLU A 48 0.05 1.76 1.59
C GLU A 48 0.50 2.73 0.52
N VAL A 49 -0.42 3.58 0.07
CA VAL A 49 -0.12 4.62 -0.91
C VAL A 49 -0.08 5.96 -0.18
N ARG A 50 1.00 6.70 -0.35
CA ARG A 50 1.16 7.97 0.34
C ARG A 50 1.65 9.05 -0.60
N LEU A 51 0.91 10.14 -0.63
CA LEU A 51 1.30 11.35 -1.34
C LEU A 51 2.08 12.23 -0.35
N ARG A 52 3.39 12.38 -0.58
CA ARG A 52 4.25 13.18 0.28
C ARG A 52 4.22 14.64 -0.17
N ARG A 53 4.23 15.53 0.80
CA ARG A 53 4.32 16.96 0.52
C ARG A 53 5.76 17.46 0.52
N ASN A 54 6.63 16.77 1.25
CA ASN A 54 7.97 17.25 1.45
C ASN A 54 8.93 16.07 1.65
N ARG A 55 9.96 16.01 0.82
CA ARG A 55 10.97 14.95 0.85
C ARG A 55 12.02 15.15 1.96
N GLU A 56 12.03 16.31 2.59
CA GLU A 56 13.09 16.69 3.53
C GLU A 56 12.94 16.06 4.91
N PHE A 57 11.79 15.50 5.24
CA PHE A 57 11.50 15.00 6.57
C PHE A 57 11.48 13.48 6.61
N GLY A 58 12.56 12.91 7.15
CA GLY A 58 12.66 11.50 7.43
C GLY A 58 12.88 10.64 6.19
N THR A 59 13.00 9.34 6.43
CA THR A 59 13.08 8.37 5.34
C THR A 59 11.68 8.07 4.81
N ALA A 60 11.62 7.45 3.64
CA ALA A 60 10.37 7.04 3.06
C ALA A 60 9.59 6.12 4.00
N ALA A 61 10.29 5.19 4.67
CA ALA A 61 9.65 4.28 5.62
C ALA A 61 9.07 5.02 6.82
N GLU A 62 9.74 6.07 7.29
CA GLU A 62 9.27 6.86 8.43
C GLU A 62 8.02 7.66 8.12
N SER A 63 7.68 7.83 6.85
CA SER A 63 6.47 8.54 6.46
C SER A 63 5.20 7.77 6.83
N ILE A 64 5.32 6.47 7.15
CA ILE A 64 4.18 5.67 7.58
C ILE A 64 4.16 5.63 9.10
N THR A 65 3.19 6.33 9.69
CA THR A 65 3.09 6.46 11.15
C THR A 65 2.77 5.13 11.82
N ALA A 66 3.04 5.04 13.12
CA ALA A 66 2.70 3.86 13.91
C ALA A 66 1.20 3.56 13.86
N ALA A 67 0.36 4.60 13.90
CA ALA A 67 -1.08 4.44 13.81
C ALA A 67 -1.49 3.84 12.46
N LYS A 68 -0.89 4.30 11.36
CA LYS A 68 -1.18 3.75 10.03
C LYS A 68 -0.71 2.30 9.92
N ARG A 69 0.46 1.97 10.46
CA ARG A 69 0.97 0.61 10.46
C ARG A 69 0.02 -0.34 11.18
N ARG A 70 -0.50 0.09 12.33
CA ARG A 70 -1.46 -0.70 13.10
C ARG A 70 -2.76 -0.91 12.31
N ARG A 71 -3.25 0.12 11.64
CA ARG A 71 -4.47 0.04 10.83
C ARG A 71 -4.29 -0.90 9.64
N LEU A 72 -3.11 -0.88 9.02
CA LEU A 72 -2.76 -1.79 7.94
C LEU A 72 -2.74 -3.24 8.42
N ARG A 73 -2.06 -3.50 9.55
CA ARG A 73 -2.00 -4.86 10.12
C ARG A 73 -3.38 -5.41 10.43
N LEU A 74 -4.22 -4.57 11.01
CA LEU A 74 -5.57 -4.98 11.41
C LEU A 74 -6.40 -5.33 10.17
N ALA A 75 -6.34 -4.51 9.14
CA ALA A 75 -7.04 -4.76 7.90
C ALA A 75 -6.50 -6.00 7.17
N ALA A 76 -5.18 -6.20 7.20
CA ALA A 76 -4.59 -7.38 6.58
C ALA A 76 -5.06 -8.66 7.26
N ARG A 77 -5.10 -8.69 8.59
CA ARG A 77 -5.63 -9.84 9.34
C ARG A 77 -7.08 -10.10 9.01
N HIS A 78 -7.86 -9.04 8.91
CA HIS A 78 -9.28 -9.14 8.57
C HIS A 78 -9.45 -9.74 7.17
N TYR A 79 -8.66 -9.26 6.21
CA TYR A 79 -8.71 -9.76 4.84
C TYR A 79 -8.33 -11.24 4.78
N LEU A 80 -7.25 -11.62 5.45
CA LEU A 80 -6.78 -13.01 5.48
C LEU A 80 -7.80 -13.94 6.13
N ALA A 81 -8.47 -13.48 7.18
CA ALA A 81 -9.52 -14.25 7.82
C ALA A 81 -10.68 -14.53 6.85
N ARG A 82 -11.05 -13.53 6.06
CA ARG A 82 -12.11 -13.69 5.05
C ARG A 82 -11.66 -14.57 3.89
N LEU A 83 -10.38 -14.50 3.55
CA LEU A 83 -9.82 -15.32 2.48
C LEU A 83 -9.82 -16.81 2.84
N GLY A 84 -9.72 -17.13 4.12
CA GLY A 84 -9.74 -18.50 4.61
C GLY A 84 -8.45 -19.26 4.40
N ARG A 85 -7.36 -18.57 4.07
CA ARG A 85 -6.04 -19.16 3.91
C ARG A 85 -4.98 -18.10 4.17
N GLU A 86 -3.75 -18.54 4.42
CA GLU A 86 -2.65 -17.63 4.70
C GLU A 86 -1.53 -17.82 3.68
N PRO A 87 -1.64 -17.18 2.51
CA PRO A 87 -0.54 -17.18 1.55
C PRO A 87 0.64 -16.39 2.09
N PRO A 88 1.83 -16.52 1.50
CA PRO A 88 2.92 -15.62 1.81
C PRO A 88 2.47 -14.17 1.59
N CYS A 89 2.85 -13.30 2.51
CA CYS A 89 2.42 -11.89 2.48
C CYS A 89 3.61 -10.97 2.70
N ARG A 90 3.48 -9.75 2.19
CA ARG A 90 4.40 -8.66 2.55
C ARG A 90 3.64 -7.34 2.52
N PHE A 91 4.20 -6.34 3.17
CA PHE A 91 3.68 -4.98 3.15
C PHE A 91 4.62 -4.11 2.33
N ASP A 92 4.05 -3.40 1.36
CA ASP A 92 4.80 -2.47 0.53
C ASP A 92 4.25 -1.07 0.72
N ALA A 93 5.04 -0.08 0.37
CA ALA A 93 4.60 1.31 0.33
C ALA A 93 4.92 1.90 -1.02
N VAL A 94 4.00 2.71 -1.53
CA VAL A 94 4.22 3.49 -2.74
C VAL A 94 4.10 4.96 -2.36
N LEU A 95 5.17 5.69 -2.58
CA LEU A 95 5.29 7.08 -2.17
C LEU A 95 5.37 7.96 -3.41
N LEU A 96 4.50 8.97 -3.46
CA LEU A 96 4.46 9.91 -4.57
C LEU A 96 4.74 11.32 -4.03
N ASP A 97 5.60 12.06 -4.70
CA ASP A 97 5.83 13.46 -4.36
C ASP A 97 4.81 14.38 -5.01
N ALA A 98 4.29 13.95 -6.17
CA ALA A 98 3.25 14.65 -6.90
C ALA A 98 2.41 13.61 -7.65
N LEU A 99 1.32 14.03 -8.25
CA LEU A 99 0.46 13.12 -9.02
C LEU A 99 1.07 12.86 -10.40
N GLU A 100 2.32 12.42 -10.40
CA GLU A 100 3.10 12.12 -11.59
C GLU A 100 3.84 10.81 -11.42
N THR A 101 4.03 10.08 -12.50
CA THR A 101 4.67 8.76 -12.44
C THR A 101 6.18 8.81 -12.27
N LYS A 102 6.82 9.92 -12.64
CA LYS A 102 8.28 10.00 -12.61
C LYS A 102 8.90 10.10 -11.22
N ASN A 103 8.10 10.43 -10.22
CA ASN A 103 8.59 10.61 -8.84
C ASN A 103 7.94 9.60 -7.89
N ILE A 104 7.75 8.38 -8.35
CA ILE A 104 7.18 7.31 -7.53
C ILE A 104 8.30 6.49 -6.93
N GLU A 105 8.22 6.27 -5.63
CA GLU A 105 9.14 5.39 -4.92
C GLU A 105 8.35 4.19 -4.39
N TRP A 106 8.81 3.00 -4.74
CA TRP A 106 8.17 1.76 -4.31
C TRP A 106 9.08 1.05 -3.32
N LEU A 107 8.63 0.92 -2.08
CA LEU A 107 9.34 0.23 -1.01
C LEU A 107 8.73 -1.15 -0.84
N ARG A 108 9.50 -2.18 -1.09
CA ARG A 108 9.08 -3.56 -0.91
C ARG A 108 9.45 -4.06 0.47
N GLY A 109 8.54 -4.79 1.10
CA GLY A 109 8.82 -5.43 2.36
C GLY A 109 9.10 -4.45 3.49
N VAL A 110 8.19 -3.53 3.74
CA VAL A 110 8.33 -2.56 4.82
C VAL A 110 8.23 -3.29 6.15
N GLU A 111 9.29 -3.20 6.97
CA GLU A 111 9.31 -3.84 8.26
C GLU A 111 8.49 -3.08 9.30
N GLY A 112 8.08 -3.80 10.34
CA GLY A 112 7.35 -3.20 11.45
C GLY A 112 5.86 -3.03 11.21
N ILE A 113 5.32 -3.64 10.19
CA ILE A 113 3.87 -3.62 9.96
C ILE A 113 3.22 -4.93 10.40
#